data_7596776efa9ef78d183efc30fa486ecf
#
_entry.id   7596776efa9ef78d183efc30fa486ecf
#
_cell.length_a   1.000
_cell.length_b   1.000
_cell.length_c   1.000
_cell.angle_alpha   90.00
_cell.angle_beta   90.00
_cell.angle_gamma   90.00
#
_symmetry.space_group_name_H-M   'P 1'
#
loop_
_entity.id
_entity.type
_entity.pdbx_description
1 polymer ?
#
loop_
_entity_poly.entity_id
_entity_poly.type
_entity_poly.pdbx_seq_one_letter_code
_entity_poly.pdbx_strand_id
1 'polypeptide(L)'
;MDNLLDLNCNELTEYIKKFGHKPYRAKQLLKWIYHFGERDFSKMTDLAITFRESLKEMASVEIPAIELDHLSSDGTRKWLLDMGTKNGIETVFIPEKNRGTLCISSQVGCALECTFCSTGRQGFNRNLTSAEIIGQLWLANNKLREQENYKLLKSDERLITNVVMMGMGEPLANYKHVVHALEMMLDDAVYGLSRRKVTLSTSGLVPAIDKLSLDCPVSLAISLHASNNELRDEIVPINKKYPLDKLMSSCIRYIERAPRDFVTFEYVMLEGINDSAGQAKELIKLIKDVPSKLNLIPFNPFPKSGYKCSKRSVINTFQEILMDAGIVTTIRKTRGDDIDAACGQLAGQVQDKTKRTQRLQFI
;
A
#
# COMPACT_ATOMS: atom_id res chain seq x y z
N MET A 1 -6.58 23.48 13.81
CA MET A 1 -5.69 23.80 12.70
C MET A 1 -5.87 22.73 11.63
N ASP A 2 -5.89 23.14 10.37
CA ASP A 2 -6.04 22.19 9.27
C ASP A 2 -4.68 21.56 8.95
N ASN A 3 -4.64 20.23 8.79
CA ASN A 3 -3.40 19.58 8.38
C ASN A 3 -3.20 19.72 6.85
N LEU A 4 -2.16 20.42 6.43
CA LEU A 4 -1.89 20.68 5.00
C LEU A 4 -1.59 19.43 4.20
N LEU A 5 -1.24 18.31 4.85
CA LEU A 5 -1.08 17.02 4.18
C LEU A 5 -2.41 16.40 3.71
N ASP A 6 -3.55 16.90 4.17
CA ASP A 6 -4.87 16.49 3.67
C ASP A 6 -5.32 17.27 2.42
N LEU A 7 -4.49 18.20 1.90
CA LEU A 7 -4.83 19.06 0.78
C LEU A 7 -3.93 18.75 -0.43
N ASN A 8 -4.52 18.47 -1.59
CA ASN A 8 -3.79 18.42 -2.85
C ASN A 8 -3.44 19.84 -3.35
N CYS A 9 -2.68 19.95 -4.45
CA CYS A 9 -2.21 21.24 -4.96
C CYS A 9 -3.35 22.24 -5.25
N ASN A 10 -4.48 21.77 -5.79
CA ASN A 10 -5.62 22.60 -6.09
C ASN A 10 -6.35 23.04 -4.81
N GLU A 11 -6.60 22.12 -3.90
CA GLU A 11 -7.24 22.39 -2.62
C GLU A 11 -6.40 23.33 -1.76
N LEU A 12 -5.08 23.13 -1.71
CA LEU A 12 -4.17 24.05 -1.02
C LEU A 12 -4.18 25.44 -1.66
N THR A 13 -4.26 25.52 -2.99
CA THR A 13 -4.37 26.78 -3.70
C THR A 13 -5.64 27.52 -3.31
N GLU A 14 -6.77 26.86 -3.27
CA GLU A 14 -8.04 27.47 -2.84
C GLU A 14 -8.03 27.79 -1.33
N TYR A 15 -7.39 26.96 -0.52
CA TYR A 15 -7.21 27.19 0.91
C TYR A 15 -6.49 28.52 1.18
N ILE A 16 -5.30 28.71 0.60
CA ILE A 16 -4.53 29.93 0.83
C ILE A 16 -5.19 31.19 0.24
N LYS A 17 -5.97 31.07 -0.84
CA LYS A 17 -6.77 32.20 -1.39
C LYS A 17 -7.81 32.72 -0.39
N LYS A 18 -8.46 31.83 0.38
CA LYS A 18 -9.44 32.22 1.41
C LYS A 18 -8.83 33.14 2.46
N PHE A 19 -7.52 33.06 2.68
CA PHE A 19 -6.77 33.91 3.60
C PHE A 19 -6.07 35.12 2.91
N GLY A 20 -6.47 35.43 1.68
CA GLY A 20 -5.96 36.59 0.95
C GLY A 20 -4.59 36.43 0.32
N HIS A 21 -4.06 35.21 0.26
CA HIS A 21 -2.74 34.96 -0.33
C HIS A 21 -2.79 34.57 -1.81
N LYS A 22 -1.70 34.85 -2.52
CA LYS A 22 -1.60 34.57 -3.97
C LYS A 22 -1.42 33.08 -4.27
N PRO A 23 -2.07 32.52 -5.35
CA PRO A 23 -2.06 31.10 -5.69
C PRO A 23 -0.67 30.46 -5.80
N TYR A 24 0.33 31.16 -6.33
CA TYR A 24 1.70 30.63 -6.51
C TYR A 24 2.38 30.20 -5.20
N ARG A 25 1.91 30.74 -4.06
CA ARG A 25 2.43 30.37 -2.75
C ARG A 25 2.12 28.92 -2.36
N ALA A 26 1.07 28.33 -2.93
CA ALA A 26 0.79 26.91 -2.74
C ALA A 26 1.95 26.04 -3.23
N LYS A 27 2.49 26.35 -4.42
CA LYS A 27 3.63 25.60 -4.97
C LYS A 27 4.92 25.80 -4.14
N GLN A 28 5.16 27.02 -3.61
CA GLN A 28 6.28 27.25 -2.71
C GLN A 28 6.14 26.41 -1.43
N LEU A 29 4.94 26.41 -0.83
CA LEU A 29 4.65 25.66 0.39
C LEU A 29 4.79 24.14 0.17
N LEU A 30 4.24 23.60 -0.94
CA LEU A 30 4.42 22.19 -1.30
C LEU A 30 5.88 21.80 -1.47
N LYS A 31 6.70 22.68 -2.09
CA LYS A 31 8.13 22.45 -2.22
C LYS A 31 8.82 22.34 -0.86
N TRP A 32 8.49 23.22 0.08
CA TRP A 32 9.03 23.16 1.44
C TRP A 32 8.62 21.86 2.15
N ILE A 33 7.35 21.51 2.09
CA ILE A 33 6.81 20.34 2.78
C ILE A 33 7.38 19.05 2.16
N TYR A 34 7.29 18.88 0.84
CA TYR A 34 7.55 17.57 0.21
C TYR A 34 8.96 17.41 -0.34
N HIS A 35 9.57 18.48 -0.87
CA HIS A 35 10.91 18.36 -1.45
C HIS A 35 12.00 18.61 -0.41
N PHE A 36 11.82 19.58 0.48
CA PHE A 36 12.77 19.84 1.56
C PHE A 36 12.48 19.08 2.85
N GLY A 37 11.27 18.51 3.01
CA GLY A 37 10.88 17.79 4.21
C GLY A 37 10.75 18.69 5.44
N GLU A 38 10.44 19.98 5.25
CA GLU A 38 10.31 20.94 6.34
C GLU A 38 8.82 21.10 6.72
N ARG A 39 8.53 21.09 8.01
CA ARG A 39 7.19 21.29 8.56
C ARG A 39 7.08 22.51 9.47
N ASP A 40 8.19 23.10 9.86
CA ASP A 40 8.21 24.35 10.62
C ASP A 40 8.15 25.55 9.65
N PHE A 41 6.99 26.20 9.61
CA PHE A 41 6.79 27.36 8.75
C PHE A 41 7.79 28.48 9.00
N SER A 42 8.38 28.59 10.21
CA SER A 42 9.39 29.63 10.51
C SER A 42 10.67 29.45 9.69
N LYS A 43 10.97 28.24 9.27
CA LYS A 43 12.16 27.91 8.48
C LYS A 43 11.97 28.04 6.96
N MET A 44 10.76 28.29 6.50
CA MET A 44 10.42 28.43 5.07
C MET A 44 10.76 29.84 4.57
N THR A 45 12.05 30.11 4.41
CA THR A 45 12.62 31.47 4.31
C THR A 45 12.26 32.22 3.02
N ASP A 46 11.86 31.57 1.94
CA ASP A 46 11.38 32.21 0.70
C ASP A 46 9.88 32.61 0.77
N LEU A 47 9.19 32.23 1.87
CA LEU A 47 7.85 32.71 2.18
C LEU A 47 7.90 34.02 2.98
N ALA A 48 7.04 34.99 2.65
CA ALA A 48 6.95 36.24 3.39
C ALA A 48 6.65 35.98 4.88
N ILE A 49 7.23 36.77 5.77
CA ILE A 49 7.08 36.63 7.22
C ILE A 49 5.58 36.63 7.61
N THR A 50 4.81 37.58 7.09
CA THR A 50 3.36 37.68 7.35
C THR A 50 2.61 36.41 6.93
N PHE A 51 2.99 35.77 5.84
CA PHE A 51 2.38 34.52 5.43
C PHE A 51 2.75 33.35 6.34
N ARG A 52 4.01 33.27 6.78
CA ARG A 52 4.44 32.25 7.75
C ARG A 52 3.72 32.38 9.09
N GLU A 53 3.52 33.61 9.58
CA GLU A 53 2.75 33.84 10.81
C GLU A 53 1.28 33.43 10.63
N SER A 54 0.64 33.79 9.51
CA SER A 54 -0.72 33.32 9.21
C SER A 54 -0.82 31.80 9.17
N LEU A 55 0.16 31.11 8.55
CA LEU A 55 0.16 29.64 8.50
C LEU A 55 0.25 29.02 9.91
N LYS A 56 1.04 29.57 10.82
CA LYS A 56 1.14 29.07 12.21
C LYS A 56 -0.19 29.12 12.96
N GLU A 57 -1.04 30.11 12.66
CA GLU A 57 -2.33 30.27 13.30
C GLU A 57 -3.41 29.36 12.73
N MET A 58 -3.37 29.08 11.41
CA MET A 58 -4.45 28.42 10.70
C MET A 58 -4.18 26.95 10.36
N ALA A 59 -2.93 26.56 10.21
CA ALA A 59 -2.55 25.27 9.63
C ALA A 59 -1.43 24.58 10.40
N SER A 60 -1.31 23.27 10.16
CA SER A 60 -0.20 22.45 10.65
C SER A 60 0.31 21.53 9.53
N VAL A 61 1.49 20.94 9.73
CA VAL A 61 2.01 19.81 8.96
C VAL A 61 2.27 18.68 9.94
N GLU A 62 1.23 17.89 10.18
CA GLU A 62 1.26 16.80 11.14
C GLU A 62 1.45 15.47 10.44
N ILE A 63 2.42 14.70 10.91
CA ILE A 63 2.73 13.36 10.46
C ILE A 63 2.59 12.37 11.62
N PRO A 64 2.31 11.09 11.36
CA PRO A 64 2.31 10.07 12.39
C PRO A 64 3.66 10.01 13.12
N ALA A 65 3.65 9.85 14.44
CA ALA A 65 4.86 9.66 15.21
C ALA A 65 5.38 8.23 15.04
N ILE A 66 6.72 8.08 15.03
CA ILE A 66 7.34 6.75 15.06
C ILE A 66 7.31 6.22 16.50
N GLU A 67 6.72 5.07 16.70
CA GLU A 67 6.74 4.35 17.97
C GLU A 67 7.89 3.33 18.01
N LEU A 68 8.07 2.57 16.91
CA LEU A 68 9.17 1.61 16.76
C LEU A 68 9.82 1.74 15.38
N ASP A 69 11.11 1.49 15.33
CA ASP A 69 11.93 1.55 14.11
C ASP A 69 12.85 0.32 14.08
N HIS A 70 12.57 -0.61 13.21
CA HIS A 70 13.30 -1.86 13.07
C HIS A 70 14.03 -1.92 11.73
N LEU A 71 15.32 -2.27 11.81
CA LEU A 71 16.17 -2.50 10.64
C LEU A 71 16.52 -3.98 10.56
N SER A 72 16.13 -4.62 9.44
CA SER A 72 16.48 -6.01 9.13
C SER A 72 17.93 -6.13 8.65
N SER A 73 18.48 -7.32 8.80
CA SER A 73 19.80 -7.69 8.28
C SER A 73 19.91 -7.57 6.75
N ASP A 74 18.79 -7.63 6.02
CA ASP A 74 18.73 -7.47 4.55
C ASP A 74 18.54 -6.01 4.10
N GLY A 75 18.55 -5.07 5.05
CA GLY A 75 18.35 -3.64 4.83
C GLY A 75 16.89 -3.20 4.78
N THR A 76 15.94 -4.12 4.86
CA THR A 76 14.51 -3.78 5.01
C THR A 76 14.29 -3.03 6.32
N ARG A 77 13.51 -1.94 6.28
CA ARG A 77 13.21 -1.14 7.47
C ARG A 77 11.72 -1.06 7.68
N LYS A 78 11.29 -1.35 8.90
CA LYS A 78 9.89 -1.31 9.31
C LYS A 78 9.69 -0.28 10.41
N TRP A 79 8.72 0.59 10.23
CA TRP A 79 8.28 1.55 11.25
C TRP A 79 6.87 1.18 11.74
N LEU A 80 6.70 1.17 13.05
CA LEU A 80 5.39 1.24 13.69
C LEU A 80 5.08 2.71 13.94
N LEU A 81 3.95 3.18 13.41
CA LEU A 81 3.51 4.56 13.48
C LEU A 81 2.29 4.68 14.38
N ASP A 82 2.35 5.59 15.35
CA ASP A 82 1.24 5.87 16.27
C ASP A 82 0.07 6.55 15.54
N MET A 83 -1.10 5.95 15.65
CA MET A 83 -2.38 6.46 15.11
C MET A 83 -3.32 6.98 16.19
N GLY A 84 -2.81 7.20 17.38
CA GLY A 84 -3.59 7.60 18.55
C GLY A 84 -4.45 6.49 19.15
N THR A 85 -4.89 6.67 20.38
CA THR A 85 -5.79 5.75 21.09
C THR A 85 -5.31 4.29 21.10
N LYS A 86 -4.00 4.06 21.31
CA LYS A 86 -3.36 2.73 21.29
C LYS A 86 -3.55 1.97 19.96
N ASN A 87 -3.62 2.70 18.87
CA ASN A 87 -3.62 2.14 17.52
C ASN A 87 -2.30 2.47 16.83
N GLY A 88 -1.78 1.53 16.07
CA GLY A 88 -0.57 1.70 15.29
C GLY A 88 -0.66 1.00 13.95
N ILE A 89 -0.02 1.57 12.95
CA ILE A 89 0.13 0.96 11.62
C ILE A 89 1.59 0.73 11.31
N GLU A 90 1.85 -0.23 10.44
CA GLU A 90 3.20 -0.52 9.98
C GLU A 90 3.42 -0.03 8.55
N THR A 91 4.63 0.49 8.32
CA THR A 91 5.14 0.96 7.02
C THR A 91 6.50 0.32 6.80
N VAL A 92 6.76 -0.22 5.60
CA VAL A 92 7.98 -0.98 5.32
C VAL A 92 8.70 -0.43 4.11
N PHE A 93 9.99 -0.10 4.27
CA PHE A 93 10.89 0.23 3.18
C PHE A 93 11.74 -0.97 2.79
N ILE A 94 11.75 -1.31 1.50
CA ILE A 94 12.49 -2.45 0.95
C ILE A 94 13.50 -1.91 -0.05
N PRO A 95 14.81 -1.89 0.31
CA PRO A 95 15.86 -1.48 -0.60
C PRO A 95 16.22 -2.59 -1.58
N GLU A 96 16.45 -2.21 -2.83
CA GLU A 96 17.05 -3.05 -3.87
C GLU A 96 18.11 -2.23 -4.62
N LYS A 97 18.97 -2.88 -5.39
CA LYS A 97 20.14 -2.24 -6.04
C LYS A 97 19.81 -0.93 -6.78
N ASN A 98 18.67 -0.88 -7.49
CA ASN A 98 18.26 0.29 -8.30
C ASN A 98 16.81 0.71 -8.00
N ARG A 99 16.26 0.28 -6.87
CA ARG A 99 14.86 0.52 -6.52
C ARG A 99 14.68 0.56 -5.00
N GLY A 100 14.04 1.61 -4.51
CA GLY A 100 13.50 1.64 -3.15
C GLY A 100 11.99 1.53 -3.21
N THR A 101 11.41 0.48 -2.61
CA THR A 101 9.96 0.27 -2.56
C THR A 101 9.46 0.57 -1.16
N LEU A 102 8.48 1.47 -1.05
CA LEU A 102 7.78 1.73 0.20
C LEU A 102 6.42 1.03 0.17
N CYS A 103 6.19 0.15 1.14
CA CYS A 103 4.90 -0.48 1.41
C CYS A 103 4.17 0.35 2.48
N ILE A 104 3.00 0.89 2.13
CA ILE A 104 2.20 1.75 2.99
C ILE A 104 0.85 1.15 3.33
N SER A 105 0.33 1.53 4.49
CA SER A 105 -0.96 1.13 5.04
C SER A 105 -2.07 2.11 4.67
N SER A 106 -3.31 1.62 4.60
CA SER A 106 -4.51 2.40 4.26
C SER A 106 -5.57 2.41 5.36
N GLN A 107 -5.47 1.52 6.33
CA GLN A 107 -6.42 1.38 7.44
C GLN A 107 -5.69 1.00 8.73
N VAL A 108 -6.28 1.31 9.87
CA VAL A 108 -5.91 0.69 11.16
C VAL A 108 -6.65 -0.63 11.27
N GLY A 109 -5.91 -1.73 11.11
CA GLY A 109 -6.48 -3.05 10.86
C GLY A 109 -6.98 -3.23 9.43
N CYS A 110 -7.91 -4.13 9.19
CA CYS A 110 -8.48 -4.36 7.86
C CYS A 110 -9.98 -4.63 7.93
N ALA A 111 -10.74 -3.99 7.04
CA ALA A 111 -12.19 -4.22 6.94
C ALA A 111 -12.53 -5.63 6.39
N LEU A 112 -11.57 -6.32 5.74
CA LEU A 112 -11.74 -7.66 5.20
C LEU A 112 -11.18 -8.72 6.16
N GLU A 113 -11.64 -9.97 5.99
CA GLU A 113 -11.35 -11.09 6.88
C GLU A 113 -10.52 -12.20 6.19
N CYS A 114 -9.53 -11.83 5.36
CA CYS A 114 -8.66 -12.80 4.71
C CYS A 114 -7.94 -13.65 5.76
N THR A 115 -8.13 -14.99 5.70
CA THR A 115 -7.76 -15.90 6.77
C THR A 115 -6.24 -16.10 6.93
N PHE A 116 -5.49 -15.91 5.86
CA PHE A 116 -4.03 -16.01 5.80
C PHE A 116 -3.29 -14.70 6.13
N CYS A 117 -4.02 -13.64 6.50
CA CYS A 117 -3.44 -12.31 6.73
C CYS A 117 -3.52 -11.91 8.21
N SER A 118 -2.39 -11.56 8.82
CA SER A 118 -2.32 -11.12 10.21
C SER A 118 -3.20 -9.88 10.46
N THR A 119 -3.08 -8.86 9.60
CA THR A 119 -3.93 -7.67 9.67
C THR A 119 -5.42 -7.99 9.57
N GLY A 120 -5.79 -8.91 8.67
CA GLY A 120 -7.18 -9.36 8.52
C GLY A 120 -7.76 -10.00 9.79
N ARG A 121 -6.93 -10.69 10.57
CA ARG A 121 -7.34 -11.32 11.84
C ARG A 121 -7.46 -10.37 13.00
N GLN A 122 -6.72 -9.26 12.98
CA GLN A 122 -6.77 -8.26 14.06
C GLN A 122 -8.05 -7.45 14.11
N GLY A 123 -8.87 -7.52 13.07
CA GLY A 123 -10.08 -6.73 12.94
C GLY A 123 -9.83 -5.35 12.36
N PHE A 124 -10.77 -4.43 12.59
CA PHE A 124 -10.80 -3.10 11.97
C PHE A 124 -11.15 -2.03 12.99
N ASN A 125 -10.43 -0.93 12.96
CA ASN A 125 -10.72 0.24 13.79
C ASN A 125 -11.29 1.40 12.95
N ARG A 126 -10.49 1.91 12.00
CA ARG A 126 -10.86 3.04 11.13
C ARG A 126 -10.05 3.12 9.84
N ASN A 127 -10.53 3.88 8.92
CA ASN A 127 -9.77 4.32 7.76
C ASN A 127 -8.69 5.34 8.18
N LEU A 128 -7.58 5.37 7.46
CA LEU A 128 -6.60 6.44 7.55
C LEU A 128 -7.06 7.65 6.75
N THR A 129 -6.70 8.86 7.20
CA THR A 129 -6.88 10.09 6.42
C THR A 129 -5.87 10.16 5.29
N SER A 130 -6.06 11.09 4.35
CA SER A 130 -5.09 11.33 3.27
C SER A 130 -3.74 11.75 3.83
N ALA A 131 -3.73 12.63 4.87
CA ALA A 131 -2.51 13.03 5.58
C ALA A 131 -1.79 11.85 6.23
N GLU A 132 -2.50 10.93 6.85
CA GLU A 132 -1.90 9.74 7.46
C GLU A 132 -1.33 8.78 6.41
N ILE A 133 -1.95 8.69 5.22
CA ILE A 133 -1.43 7.85 4.12
C ILE A 133 -0.19 8.49 3.49
N ILE A 134 -0.26 9.77 3.09
CA ILE A 134 0.88 10.46 2.46
C ILE A 134 2.00 10.73 3.46
N GLY A 135 1.65 10.89 4.74
CA GLY A 135 2.57 11.09 5.84
C GLY A 135 3.55 9.93 6.02
N GLN A 136 3.15 8.68 5.68
CA GLN A 136 4.05 7.52 5.68
C GLN A 136 5.18 7.70 4.66
N LEU A 137 4.85 8.18 3.46
CA LEU A 137 5.84 8.45 2.41
C LEU A 137 6.74 9.64 2.79
N TRP A 138 6.15 10.70 3.37
CA TRP A 138 6.90 11.85 3.87
C TRP A 138 7.91 11.45 4.95
N LEU A 139 7.44 10.70 5.95
CA LEU A 139 8.26 10.23 7.06
C LEU A 139 9.41 9.33 6.57
N ALA A 140 9.09 8.33 5.73
CA ALA A 140 10.09 7.41 5.21
C ALA A 140 11.17 8.12 4.39
N ASN A 141 10.80 9.09 3.53
CA ASN A 141 11.77 9.88 2.77
C ASN A 141 12.73 10.65 3.68
N ASN A 142 12.20 11.30 4.74
CA ASN A 142 13.02 12.08 5.65
C ASN A 142 13.92 11.18 6.51
N LYS A 143 13.38 10.08 7.05
CA LYS A 143 14.16 9.11 7.85
C LYS A 143 15.27 8.44 7.06
N LEU A 144 15.06 8.17 5.79
CA LEU A 144 16.10 7.61 4.94
C LEU A 144 17.18 8.65 4.61
N ARG A 145 16.82 9.91 4.38
CA ARG A 145 17.79 11.00 4.14
C ARG A 145 18.69 11.29 5.34
N GLU A 146 18.24 11.03 6.57
CA GLU A 146 19.05 11.19 7.78
C GLU A 146 20.21 10.17 7.86
N GLN A 147 20.16 9.06 7.11
CA GLN A 147 21.17 8.00 7.15
C GLN A 147 22.41 8.38 6.34
N GLU A 148 23.62 8.07 6.85
CA GLU A 148 24.88 8.42 6.20
C GLU A 148 25.03 7.83 4.81
N ASN A 149 24.58 6.60 4.59
CA ASN A 149 24.64 5.90 3.31
C ASN A 149 23.86 6.60 2.19
N TYR A 150 22.92 7.49 2.53
CA TYR A 150 22.08 8.21 1.58
C TYR A 150 22.45 9.70 1.44
N LYS A 151 23.33 10.24 2.32
CA LYS A 151 23.82 11.62 2.22
C LYS A 151 24.66 11.89 0.97
N LEU A 152 25.21 10.83 0.35
CA LEU A 152 26.02 10.90 -0.85
C LEU A 152 25.22 10.84 -2.16
N LEU A 153 23.89 10.66 -2.10
CA LEU A 153 23.05 10.68 -3.29
C LEU A 153 23.01 12.11 -3.88
N LYS A 154 23.02 12.18 -5.20
CA LYS A 154 22.80 13.45 -5.90
C LYS A 154 21.43 14.02 -5.51
N SER A 155 21.29 15.32 -5.54
CA SER A 155 20.07 16.02 -5.09
C SER A 155 18.78 15.62 -5.79
N ASP A 156 18.89 14.98 -6.95
CA ASP A 156 17.80 14.49 -7.79
C ASP A 156 17.56 12.96 -7.70
N GLU A 157 18.40 12.23 -6.95
CA GLU A 157 18.22 10.79 -6.75
C GLU A 157 17.14 10.52 -5.70
N ARG A 158 16.12 9.78 -6.11
CA ARG A 158 15.01 9.36 -5.24
C ARG A 158 15.36 8.08 -4.51
N LEU A 159 15.29 8.10 -3.18
CA LEU A 159 15.43 6.90 -2.33
C LEU A 159 14.22 5.97 -2.50
N ILE A 160 13.02 6.54 -2.46
CA ILE A 160 11.78 5.82 -2.69
C ILE A 160 11.37 6.04 -4.14
N THR A 161 11.55 5.01 -4.95
CA THR A 161 11.22 5.03 -6.39
C THR A 161 9.86 4.40 -6.69
N ASN A 162 9.36 3.56 -5.79
CA ASN A 162 8.11 2.83 -5.93
C ASN A 162 7.32 2.89 -4.63
N VAL A 163 6.00 3.02 -4.74
CA VAL A 163 5.08 2.91 -3.60
C VAL A 163 4.09 1.79 -3.89
N VAL A 164 3.86 0.93 -2.90
CA VAL A 164 2.87 -0.14 -2.99
C VAL A 164 1.90 -0.05 -1.82
N MET A 165 0.61 0.01 -2.10
CA MET A 165 -0.45 -0.04 -1.08
C MET A 165 -0.77 -1.49 -0.76
N MET A 166 0.17 -2.16 -0.08
CA MET A 166 0.13 -3.57 0.29
C MET A 166 0.38 -3.77 1.79
N GLY A 167 0.32 -2.68 2.57
CA GLY A 167 0.41 -2.69 4.02
C GLY A 167 -0.90 -3.08 4.68
N MET A 168 -1.20 -2.48 5.83
CA MET A 168 -2.41 -2.78 6.57
C MET A 168 -3.65 -2.16 5.90
N GLY A 169 -4.72 -2.98 5.76
CA GLY A 169 -6.02 -2.55 5.26
C GLY A 169 -6.30 -2.89 3.80
N GLU A 170 -7.58 -2.76 3.42
CA GLU A 170 -8.05 -2.83 2.03
C GLU A 170 -8.15 -1.39 1.48
N PRO A 171 -7.26 -0.99 0.54
CA PRO A 171 -7.23 0.38 0.06
C PRO A 171 -8.55 0.87 -0.54
N LEU A 172 -9.22 0.02 -1.31
CA LEU A 172 -10.48 0.40 -1.95
C LEU A 172 -11.66 0.50 -0.99
N ALA A 173 -11.56 -0.02 0.23
CA ALA A 173 -12.52 0.25 1.30
C ALA A 173 -12.32 1.64 1.95
N ASN A 174 -11.17 2.28 1.70
CA ASN A 174 -10.87 3.67 2.07
C ASN A 174 -10.75 4.58 0.83
N TYR A 175 -11.63 4.41 -0.11
CA TYR A 175 -11.52 4.93 -1.48
C TYR A 175 -11.15 6.41 -1.57
N LYS A 176 -11.92 7.28 -0.88
CA LYS A 176 -11.75 8.75 -0.97
C LYS A 176 -10.33 9.18 -0.57
N HIS A 177 -9.87 8.75 0.60
CA HIS A 177 -8.55 9.15 1.11
C HIS A 177 -7.40 8.50 0.34
N VAL A 178 -7.60 7.27 -0.13
CA VAL A 178 -6.60 6.57 -0.94
C VAL A 178 -6.42 7.24 -2.30
N VAL A 179 -7.50 7.54 -3.03
CA VAL A 179 -7.41 8.22 -4.33
C VAL A 179 -6.76 9.58 -4.18
N HIS A 180 -7.15 10.35 -3.16
CA HIS A 180 -6.54 11.64 -2.88
C HIS A 180 -5.03 11.53 -2.59
N ALA A 181 -4.59 10.55 -1.79
CA ALA A 181 -3.16 10.32 -1.56
C ALA A 181 -2.44 9.85 -2.82
N LEU A 182 -3.08 9.05 -3.69
CA LEU A 182 -2.53 8.67 -4.99
C LEU A 182 -2.31 9.89 -5.89
N GLU A 183 -3.29 10.79 -5.98
CA GLU A 183 -3.15 12.06 -6.74
C GLU A 183 -1.94 12.85 -6.25
N MET A 184 -1.76 12.98 -4.94
CA MET A 184 -0.59 13.67 -4.36
C MET A 184 0.74 12.96 -4.68
N MET A 185 0.77 11.62 -4.68
CA MET A 185 1.97 10.87 -5.07
C MET A 185 2.35 11.10 -6.54
N LEU A 186 1.36 11.32 -7.40
CA LEU A 186 1.54 11.51 -8.85
C LEU A 186 1.79 12.96 -9.23
N ASP A 187 1.38 13.95 -8.42
CA ASP A 187 1.54 15.37 -8.69
C ASP A 187 3.03 15.78 -8.69
N ASP A 188 3.48 16.41 -9.77
CA ASP A 188 4.87 16.87 -9.93
C ASP A 188 5.27 17.93 -8.89
N ALA A 189 4.33 18.68 -8.35
CA ALA A 189 4.60 19.65 -7.27
C ALA A 189 4.80 18.97 -5.90
N VAL A 190 4.44 17.69 -5.77
CA VAL A 190 4.53 16.89 -4.54
C VAL A 190 5.63 15.84 -4.69
N TYR A 191 5.32 14.65 -5.22
CA TYR A 191 6.31 13.59 -5.41
C TYR A 191 6.61 13.27 -6.88
N GLY A 192 5.70 13.56 -7.81
CA GLY A 192 5.86 13.29 -9.25
C GLY A 192 6.22 11.84 -9.56
N LEU A 193 5.62 10.88 -8.84
CA LEU A 193 5.82 9.48 -9.12
C LEU A 193 5.06 9.07 -10.39
N SER A 194 5.69 8.28 -11.24
CA SER A 194 4.97 7.73 -12.39
C SER A 194 3.85 6.77 -11.93
N ARG A 195 2.69 6.80 -12.60
CA ARG A 195 1.59 5.85 -12.39
C ARG A 195 2.02 4.39 -12.42
N ARG A 196 3.09 4.06 -13.18
CA ARG A 196 3.70 2.71 -13.24
C ARG A 196 4.51 2.35 -12.00
N LYS A 197 4.86 3.32 -11.19
CA LYS A 197 5.68 3.18 -9.97
C LYS A 197 4.85 3.17 -8.70
N VAL A 198 3.57 3.49 -8.80
CA VAL A 198 2.60 3.39 -7.72
C VAL A 198 1.70 2.19 -8.01
N THR A 199 1.61 1.26 -7.07
CA THR A 199 0.78 0.05 -7.19
C THR A 199 -0.27 0.04 -6.09
N LEU A 200 -1.54 -0.05 -6.48
CA LEU A 200 -2.64 -0.32 -5.56
C LEU A 200 -2.94 -1.81 -5.59
N SER A 201 -2.95 -2.44 -4.42
CA SER A 201 -3.37 -3.83 -4.26
C SER A 201 -4.77 -3.89 -3.66
N THR A 202 -5.62 -4.79 -4.16
CA THR A 202 -6.97 -4.99 -3.63
C THR A 202 -7.35 -6.46 -3.64
N SER A 203 -8.17 -6.84 -2.69
CA SER A 203 -8.78 -8.18 -2.64
C SER A 203 -9.99 -8.33 -3.58
N GLY A 204 -10.38 -7.27 -4.32
CA GLY A 204 -11.39 -7.35 -5.36
C GLY A 204 -12.72 -6.66 -5.04
N LEU A 205 -12.69 -5.42 -4.56
CA LEU A 205 -13.88 -4.57 -4.46
C LEU A 205 -14.25 -4.06 -5.87
N VAL A 206 -14.93 -4.90 -6.65
CA VAL A 206 -15.20 -4.70 -8.10
C VAL A 206 -15.72 -3.29 -8.43
N PRO A 207 -16.77 -2.72 -7.81
CA PRO A 207 -17.22 -1.38 -8.16
C PRO A 207 -16.18 -0.29 -7.92
N ALA A 208 -15.31 -0.49 -6.92
CA ALA A 208 -14.25 0.47 -6.62
C ALA A 208 -13.05 0.33 -7.57
N ILE A 209 -12.78 -0.87 -8.10
CA ILE A 209 -11.80 -1.08 -9.18
C ILE A 209 -12.26 -0.35 -10.44
N ASP A 210 -13.53 -0.54 -10.85
CA ASP A 210 -14.09 0.13 -12.02
C ASP A 210 -14.03 1.65 -11.87
N LYS A 211 -14.33 2.19 -10.68
CA LYS A 211 -14.24 3.61 -10.39
C LYS A 211 -12.78 4.12 -10.43
N LEU A 212 -11.83 3.35 -9.86
CA LEU A 212 -10.41 3.72 -9.86
C LEU A 212 -9.84 3.85 -11.28
N SER A 213 -10.32 3.03 -12.22
CA SER A 213 -9.91 3.12 -13.63
C SER A 213 -10.24 4.46 -14.26
N LEU A 214 -11.25 5.16 -13.75
CA LEU A 214 -11.69 6.48 -14.23
C LEU A 214 -10.99 7.61 -13.47
N ASP A 215 -10.94 7.51 -12.13
CA ASP A 215 -10.52 8.61 -11.27
C ASP A 215 -8.98 8.73 -11.21
N CYS A 216 -8.27 7.63 -11.00
CA CYS A 216 -6.81 7.64 -10.81
C CYS A 216 -6.17 6.29 -11.17
N PRO A 217 -6.11 5.90 -12.46
CA PRO A 217 -5.56 4.62 -12.86
C PRO A 217 -4.05 4.55 -12.57
N VAL A 218 -3.64 3.64 -11.69
CA VAL A 218 -2.26 3.28 -11.34
C VAL A 218 -1.99 1.81 -11.65
N SER A 219 -0.78 1.29 -11.40
CA SER A 219 -0.56 -0.16 -11.50
C SER A 219 -1.47 -0.91 -10.53
N LEU A 220 -2.19 -1.92 -11.02
CA LEU A 220 -3.14 -2.70 -10.21
C LEU A 220 -2.57 -4.07 -9.88
N ALA A 221 -2.65 -4.44 -8.60
CA ALA A 221 -2.41 -5.78 -8.11
C ALA A 221 -3.71 -6.35 -7.49
N ILE A 222 -4.00 -7.60 -7.81
CA ILE A 222 -5.18 -8.32 -7.30
C ILE A 222 -4.71 -9.44 -6.38
N SER A 223 -5.13 -9.39 -5.14
CA SER A 223 -4.98 -10.47 -4.17
C SER A 223 -5.94 -11.61 -4.55
N LEU A 224 -5.50 -12.49 -5.45
CA LEU A 224 -6.31 -13.55 -6.04
C LEU A 224 -6.40 -14.78 -5.13
N HIS A 225 -5.26 -15.40 -4.83
CA HIS A 225 -4.99 -16.44 -3.84
C HIS A 225 -5.71 -17.78 -4.01
N ALA A 226 -6.67 -17.91 -4.93
CA ALA A 226 -7.37 -19.14 -5.24
C ALA A 226 -7.67 -19.26 -6.74
N SER A 227 -7.86 -20.48 -7.23
CA SER A 227 -8.19 -20.81 -8.62
C SER A 227 -9.68 -20.94 -8.90
N ASN A 228 -10.51 -21.04 -7.84
CA ASN A 228 -11.97 -21.22 -7.92
C ASN A 228 -12.68 -20.45 -6.79
N ASN A 229 -14.01 -20.30 -6.92
CA ASN A 229 -14.81 -19.54 -5.98
C ASN A 229 -14.92 -20.21 -4.62
N GLU A 230 -15.04 -21.55 -4.58
CA GLU A 230 -15.23 -22.31 -3.36
C GLU A 230 -14.09 -22.05 -2.38
N LEU A 231 -12.85 -22.23 -2.83
CA LEU A 231 -11.68 -21.95 -2.02
C LEU A 231 -11.53 -20.46 -1.72
N ARG A 232 -11.81 -19.60 -2.71
CA ARG A 232 -11.67 -18.16 -2.51
C ARG A 232 -12.66 -17.61 -1.49
N ASP A 233 -13.87 -18.15 -1.41
CA ASP A 233 -14.89 -17.80 -0.41
C ASP A 233 -14.42 -18.06 1.02
N GLU A 234 -13.57 -19.07 1.20
CA GLU A 234 -12.99 -19.43 2.49
C GLU A 234 -11.82 -18.52 2.88
N ILE A 235 -10.86 -18.33 1.97
CA ILE A 235 -9.62 -17.64 2.31
C ILE A 235 -9.64 -16.13 2.03
N VAL A 236 -10.54 -15.66 1.12
CA VAL A 236 -10.76 -14.25 0.75
C VAL A 236 -12.25 -13.94 0.73
N PRO A 237 -12.93 -13.80 1.88
CA PRO A 237 -14.39 -13.81 2.00
C PRO A 237 -15.15 -12.74 1.19
N ILE A 238 -14.50 -11.68 0.75
CA ILE A 238 -15.09 -10.67 -0.16
C ILE A 238 -15.55 -11.30 -1.49
N ASN A 239 -15.01 -12.48 -1.86
CA ASN A 239 -15.40 -13.23 -3.04
C ASN A 239 -16.89 -13.58 -3.06
N LYS A 240 -17.50 -13.86 -1.90
CA LYS A 240 -18.94 -14.10 -1.78
C LYS A 240 -19.78 -12.96 -2.35
N LYS A 241 -19.28 -11.74 -2.26
CA LYS A 241 -19.92 -10.54 -2.80
C LYS A 241 -19.52 -10.25 -4.25
N TYR A 242 -18.26 -10.50 -4.58
CA TYR A 242 -17.68 -10.25 -5.89
C TYR A 242 -16.92 -11.49 -6.36
N PRO A 243 -17.63 -12.50 -6.94
CA PRO A 243 -17.03 -13.74 -7.40
C PRO A 243 -16.05 -13.52 -8.56
N LEU A 244 -15.25 -14.55 -8.84
CA LEU A 244 -14.12 -14.49 -9.76
C LEU A 244 -14.50 -14.02 -11.17
N ASP A 245 -15.66 -14.40 -11.70
CA ASP A 245 -16.14 -13.96 -13.01
C ASP A 245 -16.29 -12.42 -13.10
N LYS A 246 -16.87 -11.82 -12.06
CA LYS A 246 -17.00 -10.36 -11.95
C LYS A 246 -15.65 -9.69 -11.78
N LEU A 247 -14.77 -10.29 -10.99
CA LEU A 247 -13.43 -9.76 -10.75
C LEU A 247 -12.59 -9.77 -12.04
N MET A 248 -12.57 -10.89 -12.80
CA MET A 248 -11.86 -10.99 -14.06
C MET A 248 -12.38 -9.96 -15.08
N SER A 249 -13.70 -9.84 -15.19
CA SER A 249 -14.34 -8.85 -16.07
C SER A 249 -13.93 -7.41 -15.70
N SER A 250 -13.83 -7.09 -14.40
CA SER A 250 -13.38 -5.77 -13.93
C SER A 250 -11.89 -5.54 -14.22
N CYS A 251 -11.05 -6.57 -14.12
CA CYS A 251 -9.64 -6.48 -14.50
C CYS A 251 -9.47 -6.13 -15.99
N ILE A 252 -10.25 -6.74 -16.87
CA ILE A 252 -10.23 -6.44 -18.31
C ILE A 252 -10.58 -4.96 -18.55
N ARG A 253 -11.68 -4.47 -17.96
CA ARG A 253 -12.07 -3.05 -18.09
C ARG A 253 -11.02 -2.09 -17.50
N TYR A 254 -10.37 -2.48 -16.41
CA TYR A 254 -9.33 -1.66 -15.78
C TYR A 254 -8.13 -1.46 -16.70
N ILE A 255 -7.69 -2.53 -17.39
CA ILE A 255 -6.50 -2.53 -18.26
C ILE A 255 -6.64 -1.52 -19.40
N GLU A 256 -7.86 -1.27 -19.91
CA GLU A 256 -8.10 -0.29 -20.99
C GLU A 256 -7.60 1.13 -20.65
N ARG A 257 -7.51 1.48 -19.36
CA ARG A 257 -7.11 2.81 -18.85
C ARG A 257 -5.85 2.77 -17.98
N ALA A 258 -5.38 1.59 -17.66
CA ALA A 258 -4.25 1.39 -16.78
C ALA A 258 -2.94 1.91 -17.42
N PRO A 259 -1.94 2.33 -16.62
CA PRO A 259 -0.63 2.74 -17.12
C PRO A 259 0.21 1.55 -17.63
N ARG A 260 -0.26 0.33 -17.44
CA ARG A 260 0.29 -0.93 -17.94
C ARG A 260 -0.82 -1.72 -18.62
N ASP A 261 -0.45 -2.46 -19.64
CA ASP A 261 -1.30 -3.35 -20.42
C ASP A 261 -1.59 -4.70 -19.74
N PHE A 262 -1.39 -4.77 -18.43
CA PHE A 262 -1.63 -5.96 -17.61
C PHE A 262 -1.92 -5.60 -16.16
N VAL A 263 -2.58 -6.49 -15.45
CA VAL A 263 -2.68 -6.51 -13.98
C VAL A 263 -1.68 -7.51 -13.39
N THR A 264 -1.35 -7.36 -12.11
CA THR A 264 -0.54 -8.34 -11.38
C THR A 264 -1.44 -9.15 -10.46
N PHE A 265 -1.49 -10.47 -10.61
CA PHE A 265 -2.14 -11.34 -9.65
C PHE A 265 -1.15 -11.76 -8.57
N GLU A 266 -1.51 -11.56 -7.31
CA GLU A 266 -0.79 -12.02 -6.14
C GLU A 266 -1.41 -13.33 -5.66
N TYR A 267 -0.59 -14.37 -5.45
CA TYR A 267 -1.04 -15.70 -5.07
C TYR A 267 -0.18 -16.26 -3.94
N VAL A 268 -0.72 -16.29 -2.72
CA VAL A 268 -0.06 -16.86 -1.55
C VAL A 268 -0.04 -18.39 -1.66
N MET A 269 1.11 -19.02 -1.35
CA MET A 269 1.28 -20.47 -1.47
C MET A 269 1.10 -21.14 -0.10
N LEU A 270 -0.07 -21.77 0.11
CA LEU A 270 -0.49 -22.42 1.34
C LEU A 270 -0.41 -23.94 1.17
N GLU A 271 0.43 -24.61 1.98
CA GLU A 271 0.66 -26.07 1.90
C GLU A 271 -0.63 -26.88 1.98
N GLY A 272 -0.88 -27.69 0.94
CA GLY A 272 -2.03 -28.59 0.84
C GLY A 272 -3.40 -27.92 0.67
N ILE A 273 -3.43 -26.59 0.44
CA ILE A 273 -4.68 -25.82 0.31
C ILE A 273 -4.86 -25.28 -1.10
N ASN A 274 -3.90 -24.53 -1.64
CA ASN A 274 -4.01 -23.89 -2.94
C ASN A 274 -2.81 -24.14 -3.85
N ASP A 275 -1.94 -25.10 -3.53
CA ASP A 275 -0.63 -25.30 -4.10
C ASP A 275 -0.49 -26.54 -5.03
N SER A 276 -1.61 -27.21 -5.35
CA SER A 276 -1.60 -28.41 -6.20
C SER A 276 -1.42 -28.06 -7.69
N ALA A 277 -0.84 -29.01 -8.46
CA ALA A 277 -0.75 -28.90 -9.92
C ALA A 277 -2.13 -28.78 -10.61
N GLY A 278 -3.18 -29.33 -10.02
CA GLY A 278 -4.56 -29.18 -10.48
C GLY A 278 -5.00 -27.72 -10.42
N GLN A 279 -4.74 -27.06 -9.28
CA GLN A 279 -5.08 -25.66 -9.07
C GLN A 279 -4.26 -24.72 -9.98
N ALA A 280 -2.98 -25.05 -10.28
CA ALA A 280 -2.22 -24.30 -11.28
C ALA A 280 -2.91 -24.34 -12.66
N LYS A 281 -3.42 -25.50 -13.09
CA LYS A 281 -4.15 -25.65 -14.35
C LYS A 281 -5.52 -24.96 -14.34
N GLU A 282 -6.22 -24.94 -13.22
CA GLU A 282 -7.46 -24.15 -13.03
C GLU A 282 -7.17 -22.66 -13.13
N LEU A 283 -6.08 -22.21 -12.50
CA LEU A 283 -5.66 -20.80 -12.52
C LEU A 283 -5.34 -20.32 -13.94
N ILE A 284 -4.66 -21.14 -14.75
CA ILE A 284 -4.43 -20.86 -16.17
C ILE A 284 -5.74 -20.61 -16.91
N LYS A 285 -6.73 -21.47 -16.70
CA LYS A 285 -8.06 -21.30 -17.32
C LYS A 285 -8.79 -20.05 -16.86
N LEU A 286 -8.66 -19.72 -15.57
CA LEU A 286 -9.31 -18.56 -14.97
C LEU A 286 -8.80 -17.24 -15.56
N ILE A 287 -7.48 -17.10 -15.71
CA ILE A 287 -6.85 -15.83 -16.09
C ILE A 287 -6.52 -15.71 -17.58
N LYS A 288 -6.85 -16.71 -18.40
CA LYS A 288 -6.46 -16.80 -19.83
C LYS A 288 -6.79 -15.57 -20.67
N ASP A 289 -7.93 -14.93 -20.36
CA ASP A 289 -8.44 -13.77 -21.11
C ASP A 289 -8.04 -12.43 -20.48
N VAL A 290 -7.32 -12.45 -19.35
CA VAL A 290 -6.85 -11.26 -18.64
C VAL A 290 -5.35 -11.08 -18.83
N PRO A 291 -4.89 -10.08 -19.60
CA PRO A 291 -3.46 -9.77 -19.66
C PRO A 291 -2.89 -9.58 -18.27
N SER A 292 -1.99 -10.46 -17.86
CA SER A 292 -1.56 -10.48 -16.46
C SER A 292 -0.15 -11.04 -16.26
N LYS A 293 0.40 -10.71 -15.08
CA LYS A 293 1.56 -11.38 -14.48
C LYS A 293 1.15 -11.98 -13.16
N LEU A 294 1.83 -13.04 -12.74
CA LEU A 294 1.56 -13.69 -11.48
C LEU A 294 2.76 -13.59 -10.54
N ASN A 295 2.51 -13.23 -9.30
CA ASN A 295 3.48 -13.30 -8.21
C ASN A 295 3.07 -14.40 -7.24
N LEU A 296 3.87 -15.46 -7.15
CA LEU A 296 3.75 -16.48 -6.11
C LEU A 296 4.42 -15.95 -4.84
N ILE A 297 3.67 -15.91 -3.77
CA ILE A 297 4.13 -15.45 -2.46
C ILE A 297 4.27 -16.66 -1.55
N PRO A 298 5.49 -17.12 -1.23
CA PRO A 298 5.67 -18.09 -0.17
C PRO A 298 4.98 -17.56 1.09
N PHE A 299 4.13 -18.38 1.71
CA PHE A 299 3.40 -17.94 2.90
C PHE A 299 4.37 -17.64 4.04
N ASN A 300 4.23 -16.49 4.65
CA ASN A 300 5.01 -16.10 5.83
C ASN A 300 4.17 -16.38 7.09
N PRO A 301 4.54 -17.39 7.90
CA PRO A 301 3.78 -17.76 9.07
C PRO A 301 3.74 -16.64 10.11
N PHE A 302 2.63 -16.56 10.83
CA PHE A 302 2.47 -15.69 12.00
C PHE A 302 1.73 -16.47 13.11
N PRO A 303 1.79 -16.03 14.37
CA PRO A 303 1.17 -16.76 15.48
C PRO A 303 -0.31 -17.04 15.24
N LYS A 304 -0.73 -18.29 15.48
CA LYS A 304 -2.11 -18.77 15.28
C LYS A 304 -2.66 -18.65 13.86
N SER A 305 -1.81 -18.57 12.82
CA SER A 305 -2.27 -18.50 11.42
C SER A 305 -3.04 -19.75 10.98
N GLY A 306 -2.65 -20.92 11.50
CA GLY A 306 -3.25 -22.22 11.12
C GLY A 306 -2.74 -22.74 9.76
N TYR A 307 -1.94 -21.97 9.02
CA TYR A 307 -1.40 -22.30 7.71
C TYR A 307 0.10 -22.58 7.76
N LYS A 308 0.57 -23.32 6.75
CA LYS A 308 2.00 -23.57 6.52
C LYS A 308 2.40 -23.10 5.13
N CYS A 309 3.66 -22.72 4.99
CA CYS A 309 4.23 -22.40 3.68
C CYS A 309 4.38 -23.68 2.85
N SER A 310 3.98 -23.64 1.60
CA SER A 310 4.22 -24.70 0.64
C SER A 310 5.72 -25.00 0.50
N LYS A 311 6.06 -26.27 0.29
CA LYS A 311 7.46 -26.68 0.06
C LYS A 311 8.01 -26.01 -1.18
N ARG A 312 9.30 -25.67 -1.17
CA ARG A 312 9.94 -24.98 -2.29
C ARG A 312 9.80 -25.73 -3.62
N SER A 313 9.89 -27.06 -3.61
CA SER A 313 9.68 -27.90 -4.80
C SER A 313 8.28 -27.74 -5.36
N VAL A 314 7.25 -27.70 -4.50
CA VAL A 314 5.84 -27.51 -4.91
C VAL A 314 5.65 -26.13 -5.55
N ILE A 315 6.22 -25.07 -4.93
CA ILE A 315 6.16 -23.70 -5.48
C ILE A 315 6.84 -23.64 -6.85
N ASN A 316 8.00 -24.29 -7.02
CA ASN A 316 8.72 -24.32 -8.29
C ASN A 316 7.91 -25.06 -9.37
N THR A 317 7.35 -26.24 -9.06
CA THR A 317 6.50 -26.97 -9.99
C THR A 317 5.25 -26.17 -10.38
N PHE A 318 4.62 -25.49 -9.42
CA PHE A 318 3.48 -24.60 -9.69
C PHE A 318 3.87 -23.47 -10.63
N GLN A 319 5.04 -22.84 -10.41
CA GLN A 319 5.60 -21.82 -11.31
C GLN A 319 5.86 -22.36 -12.71
N GLU A 320 6.50 -23.52 -12.83
CA GLU A 320 6.81 -24.17 -14.11
C GLU A 320 5.53 -24.40 -14.93
N ILE A 321 4.48 -24.98 -14.34
CA ILE A 321 3.19 -25.20 -15.01
C ILE A 321 2.62 -23.89 -15.57
N LEU A 322 2.70 -22.80 -14.82
CA LEU A 322 2.21 -21.49 -15.27
C LEU A 322 3.07 -20.90 -16.38
N MET A 323 4.40 -21.03 -16.27
CA MET A 323 5.34 -20.52 -17.27
C MET A 323 5.25 -21.31 -18.58
N ASP A 324 5.06 -22.61 -18.53
CA ASP A 324 4.85 -23.47 -19.72
C ASP A 324 3.56 -23.09 -20.47
N ALA A 325 2.58 -22.53 -19.75
CA ALA A 325 1.37 -21.96 -20.33
C ALA A 325 1.53 -20.50 -20.82
N GLY A 326 2.75 -19.96 -20.81
CA GLY A 326 3.06 -18.60 -21.27
C GLY A 326 2.75 -17.49 -20.26
N ILE A 327 2.40 -17.81 -19.00
CA ILE A 327 2.11 -16.81 -17.97
C ILE A 327 3.42 -16.39 -17.28
N VAL A 328 3.76 -15.12 -17.38
CA VAL A 328 4.94 -14.56 -16.68
C VAL A 328 4.73 -14.68 -15.17
N THR A 329 5.45 -15.60 -14.54
CA THR A 329 5.29 -15.92 -13.12
C THR A 329 6.59 -15.72 -12.36
N THR A 330 6.53 -14.95 -11.26
CA THR A 330 7.68 -14.72 -10.36
C THR A 330 7.39 -15.27 -8.97
N ILE A 331 8.41 -15.78 -8.30
CA ILE A 331 8.35 -16.14 -6.88
C ILE A 331 8.92 -14.96 -6.10
N ARG A 332 8.12 -14.37 -5.23
CA ARG A 332 8.57 -13.25 -4.39
C ARG A 332 9.63 -13.73 -3.39
N LYS A 333 10.69 -12.97 -3.30
CA LYS A 333 11.68 -13.18 -2.24
C LYS A 333 11.13 -12.55 -0.96
N THR A 334 11.07 -13.32 0.13
CA THR A 334 10.77 -12.80 1.46
C THR A 334 11.81 -11.76 1.84
N ARG A 335 11.37 -10.64 2.41
CA ARG A 335 12.19 -9.53 2.87
C ARG A 335 11.79 -9.17 4.30
N GLY A 336 12.78 -8.80 5.14
CA GLY A 336 12.54 -8.41 6.52
C GLY A 336 11.89 -9.52 7.36
N ASP A 337 12.23 -10.78 7.10
CA ASP A 337 11.66 -11.93 7.83
C ASP A 337 12.01 -11.91 9.32
N ASP A 338 13.22 -11.45 9.63
CA ASP A 338 13.75 -11.30 10.99
C ASP A 338 13.05 -10.19 11.82
N ILE A 339 12.24 -9.36 11.18
CA ILE A 339 11.50 -8.26 11.82
C ILE A 339 9.99 -8.32 11.53
N ASP A 340 9.44 -9.46 11.10
CA ASP A 340 8.04 -9.64 10.72
C ASP A 340 7.53 -8.56 9.73
N ALA A 341 8.35 -8.23 8.73
CA ALA A 341 8.03 -7.21 7.72
C ALA A 341 7.53 -7.78 6.39
N ALA A 342 7.37 -9.10 6.29
CA ALA A 342 6.95 -9.74 5.06
C ALA A 342 5.44 -9.59 4.79
N CYS A 343 5.04 -9.82 3.54
CA CYS A 343 3.62 -9.73 3.16
C CYS A 343 2.74 -10.66 3.99
N GLY A 344 1.65 -10.12 4.51
CA GLY A 344 0.68 -10.83 5.36
C GLY A 344 1.03 -10.88 6.84
N GLN A 345 2.25 -10.48 7.25
CA GLN A 345 2.70 -10.48 8.64
C GLN A 345 2.39 -9.19 9.39
N LEU A 346 2.20 -8.07 8.69
CA LEU A 346 2.00 -6.77 9.32
C LEU A 346 0.83 -6.81 10.31
N ALA A 347 1.14 -6.49 11.54
CA ALA A 347 0.23 -6.62 12.65
C ALA A 347 -0.16 -5.27 13.28
N GLY A 348 0.76 -4.32 13.36
CA GLY A 348 0.51 -3.05 14.01
C GLY A 348 -0.09 -3.20 15.42
N GLN A 349 -0.80 -2.18 15.85
CA GLN A 349 -1.61 -2.18 17.07
C GLN A 349 -3.06 -1.81 16.71
N VAL A 350 -4.01 -2.70 16.97
CA VAL A 350 -5.40 -2.50 16.54
C VAL A 350 -6.38 -2.69 17.70
N GLN A 351 -7.07 -1.63 18.07
CA GLN A 351 -8.26 -1.73 18.92
C GLN A 351 -9.46 -2.10 18.04
N ASP A 352 -9.73 -3.39 17.95
CA ASP A 352 -10.76 -3.94 17.07
C ASP A 352 -12.17 -3.51 17.48
N LYS A 353 -12.83 -2.70 16.64
CA LYS A 353 -14.24 -2.30 16.79
C LYS A 353 -15.24 -3.32 16.25
N THR A 354 -14.76 -4.33 15.48
CA THR A 354 -15.61 -5.35 14.86
C THR A 354 -15.86 -6.55 15.76
N LYS A 355 -15.20 -6.62 16.92
CA LYS A 355 -15.19 -7.77 17.84
C LYS A 355 -14.70 -9.08 17.19
N ARG A 356 -13.96 -8.99 16.08
CA ARG A 356 -13.42 -10.14 15.34
C ARG A 356 -12.45 -10.94 16.19
N THR A 357 -11.55 -10.27 16.88
CA THR A 357 -10.57 -10.88 17.77
C THR A 357 -11.23 -11.69 18.89
N GLN A 358 -12.38 -11.27 19.40
CA GLN A 358 -13.16 -12.02 20.38
C GLN A 358 -13.79 -13.28 19.76
N ARG A 359 -14.36 -13.19 18.55
CA ARG A 359 -14.94 -14.34 17.83
C ARG A 359 -13.92 -15.43 17.53
N LEU A 360 -12.69 -15.05 17.17
CA LEU A 360 -11.61 -16.00 16.87
C LEU A 360 -10.98 -16.68 18.09
N GLN A 361 -11.27 -16.19 19.32
CA GLN A 361 -10.83 -16.88 20.56
C GLN A 361 -11.70 -18.08 20.93
N PHE A 362 -12.87 -18.20 20.32
CA PHE A 362 -13.84 -19.29 20.56
C PHE A 362 -13.84 -20.38 19.47
N ILE A 363 -12.95 -20.29 18.48
CA ILE A 363 -12.68 -21.29 17.45
C ILE A 363 -11.28 -21.87 17.65
#